data_8a16d1d34c272b6de2733276de239d7c
#
_entry.id   8a16d1d34c272b6de2733276de239d7c
#
_cell.length_a   1.000
_cell.length_b   1.000
_cell.length_c   1.000
_cell.angle_alpha   90.00
_cell.angle_beta   90.00
_cell.angle_gamma   90.00
#
_symmetry.space_group_name_H-M   'P 1'
#
loop_
_entity.id
_entity.type
_entity.pdbx_description
1 polymer ?
#
loop_
_entity_poly.entity_id
_entity_poly.type
_entity_poly.pdbx_seq_one_letter_code
_entity_poly.pdbx_strand_id
1 'polypeptide(L)'
;QQILRHALGRRWRTIAAGTVAGVLVGVGAAFAMPVTHSATVSMTVTSPTLTPAPAVRASLSNTTDMVTEQGIAKSAAVLDAAAATIGGGVTAADLRANMEVSGDTNGTIVKIEYSAPTREEAIKAADAISDSYLKQRTALVEQRADEMAAGINEQIEKLETELAGLDPVVDEDGE
;
A
#
# COMPACT_ATOMS: atom_id res chain seq x y z
N GLN A 1 60.25 -3.75 21.11
CA GLN A 1 59.08 -4.14 21.95
C GLN A 1 59.09 -3.47 23.33
N GLN A 2 60.23 -3.02 23.85
CA GLN A 2 60.28 -2.35 25.17
C GLN A 2 59.76 -0.89 25.14
N ILE A 3 59.87 -0.18 24.03
CA ILE A 3 59.47 1.24 23.90
C ILE A 3 57.90 1.34 23.95
N LEU A 4 57.21 0.38 23.36
CA LEU A 4 55.74 0.33 23.39
C LEU A 4 55.18 0.08 24.80
N ARG A 5 55.87 -0.76 25.61
CA ARG A 5 55.44 -1.04 26.98
C ARG A 5 55.58 0.16 27.92
N HIS A 6 56.64 1.00 27.74
CA HIS A 6 56.85 2.21 28.54
C HIS A 6 55.88 3.34 28.18
N ALA A 7 55.54 3.48 26.88
CA ALA A 7 54.58 4.46 26.42
C ALA A 7 53.13 4.11 26.87
N LEU A 8 52.79 2.82 26.84
CA LEU A 8 51.49 2.32 27.32
C LEU A 8 51.33 2.50 28.83
N GLY A 9 52.36 2.22 29.63
CA GLY A 9 52.30 2.33 31.11
C GLY A 9 52.13 3.77 31.60
N ARG A 10 52.59 4.78 30.87
CA ARG A 10 52.49 6.20 31.28
C ARG A 10 51.17 6.86 30.88
N ARG A 11 50.49 6.30 29.85
CA ARG A 11 49.19 6.84 29.35
C ARG A 11 48.02 5.87 29.53
N TRP A 12 48.22 4.79 30.27
CA TRP A 12 47.17 3.80 30.48
C TRP A 12 45.90 4.40 31.09
N ARG A 13 46.06 5.43 31.96
CA ARG A 13 44.92 6.14 32.59
C ARG A 13 44.10 6.93 31.56
N THR A 14 44.73 7.52 30.56
CA THR A 14 44.04 8.22 29.47
C THR A 14 43.36 7.24 28.53
N ILE A 15 43.99 6.10 28.25
CA ILE A 15 43.39 5.04 27.46
C ILE A 15 42.18 4.42 28.20
N ALA A 16 42.36 4.10 29.47
CA ALA A 16 41.25 3.57 30.29
C ALA A 16 40.10 4.57 30.44
N ALA A 17 40.39 5.85 30.66
CA ALA A 17 39.36 6.89 30.70
C ALA A 17 38.64 7.03 29.37
N GLY A 18 39.35 7.00 28.23
CA GLY A 18 38.75 7.02 26.90
C GLY A 18 37.87 5.80 26.63
N THR A 19 38.31 4.60 27.04
CA THR A 19 37.53 3.37 26.90
C THR A 19 36.24 3.44 27.73
N VAL A 20 36.36 3.85 28.99
CA VAL A 20 35.15 3.98 29.87
C VAL A 20 34.20 5.03 29.33
N ALA A 21 34.69 6.17 28.87
CA ALA A 21 33.84 7.20 28.25
C ALA A 21 33.18 6.67 26.97
N GLY A 22 33.90 5.95 26.12
CA GLY A 22 33.37 5.34 24.90
C GLY A 22 32.28 4.30 25.18
N VAL A 23 32.50 3.45 26.21
CA VAL A 23 31.49 2.46 26.65
C VAL A 23 30.25 3.16 27.20
N LEU A 24 30.41 4.19 28.03
CA LEU A 24 29.26 4.92 28.58
C LEU A 24 28.45 5.63 27.49
N VAL A 25 29.12 6.24 26.51
CA VAL A 25 28.44 6.86 25.35
C VAL A 25 27.78 5.79 24.48
N GLY A 26 28.44 4.66 24.20
CA GLY A 26 27.89 3.57 23.43
C GLY A 26 26.67 2.92 24.08
N VAL A 27 26.74 2.65 25.38
CA VAL A 27 25.63 2.11 26.15
C VAL A 27 24.48 3.14 26.23
N GLY A 28 24.80 4.40 26.49
CA GLY A 28 23.80 5.48 26.51
C GLY A 28 23.09 5.64 25.18
N ALA A 29 23.82 5.58 24.07
CA ALA A 29 23.24 5.62 22.72
C ALA A 29 22.35 4.40 22.42
N ALA A 30 22.77 3.20 22.85
CA ALA A 30 21.98 1.98 22.67
C ALA A 30 20.65 2.02 23.44
N PHE A 31 20.61 2.61 24.62
CA PHE A 31 19.38 2.81 25.40
C PHE A 31 18.51 3.97 24.88
N ALA A 32 19.12 4.94 24.17
CA ALA A 32 18.39 6.08 23.59
C ALA A 32 17.75 5.74 22.24
N MET A 33 18.16 4.65 21.56
CA MET A 33 17.54 4.21 20.31
C MET A 33 16.19 3.53 20.61
N PRO A 34 15.07 4.09 20.11
CA PRO A 34 13.77 3.44 20.28
C PRO A 34 13.79 2.10 19.54
N VAL A 35 13.43 1.04 20.26
CA VAL A 35 13.18 -0.27 19.62
C VAL A 35 11.86 -0.14 18.86
N THR A 36 11.89 -0.27 17.54
CA THR A 36 10.71 -0.30 16.69
C THR A 36 10.39 -1.74 16.29
N HIS A 37 9.14 -2.10 16.36
CA HIS A 37 8.61 -3.38 15.90
C HIS A 37 7.86 -3.15 14.59
N SER A 38 8.12 -3.96 13.56
CA SER A 38 7.37 -3.89 12.31
C SER A 38 6.41 -5.07 12.18
N ALA A 39 5.23 -4.80 11.62
CA ALA A 39 4.27 -5.79 11.19
C ALA A 39 4.03 -5.63 9.68
N THR A 40 4.07 -6.74 8.95
CA THR A 40 3.87 -6.76 7.51
C THR A 40 2.63 -7.57 7.17
N VAL A 41 1.70 -6.96 6.43
CA VAL A 41 0.56 -7.64 5.82
C VAL A 41 0.78 -7.71 4.32
N SER A 42 0.63 -8.92 3.76
CA SER A 42 0.77 -9.15 2.31
C SER A 42 -0.59 -9.55 1.74
N MET A 43 -1.00 -8.87 0.69
CA MET A 43 -2.30 -9.08 0.04
C MET A 43 -2.09 -9.37 -1.44
N THR A 44 -2.82 -10.36 -1.96
CA THR A 44 -2.86 -10.62 -3.41
C THR A 44 -3.93 -9.73 -4.03
N VAL A 45 -3.52 -8.95 -5.03
CA VAL A 45 -4.38 -8.01 -5.75
C VAL A 45 -4.59 -8.55 -7.16
N THR A 46 -5.83 -8.91 -7.49
CA THR A 46 -6.22 -9.31 -8.84
C THR A 46 -7.05 -8.19 -9.46
N SER A 47 -6.67 -7.72 -10.64
CA SER A 47 -7.49 -6.76 -11.39
C SER A 47 -8.67 -7.50 -12.02
N PRO A 48 -9.93 -7.14 -11.68
CA PRO A 48 -11.07 -7.72 -12.38
C PRO A 48 -11.07 -7.25 -13.84
N THR A 49 -11.04 -8.19 -14.77
CA THR A 49 -11.24 -7.93 -16.20
C THR A 49 -12.74 -7.72 -16.44
N LEU A 50 -13.18 -6.48 -16.49
CA LEU A 50 -14.59 -6.11 -16.73
C LEU A 50 -14.93 -6.05 -18.23
N THR A 51 -13.99 -6.30 -19.13
CA THR A 51 -14.24 -6.32 -20.58
C THR A 51 -14.22 -7.73 -21.13
N PRO A 52 -15.23 -8.14 -21.92
CA PRO A 52 -15.16 -9.34 -22.75
C PRO A 52 -14.19 -9.06 -23.93
N ALA A 53 -12.90 -9.00 -23.64
CA ALA A 53 -11.87 -8.81 -24.67
C ALA A 53 -11.40 -10.18 -25.18
N PRO A 54 -11.10 -10.35 -26.47
CA PRO A 54 -10.51 -11.56 -27.00
C PRO A 54 -9.20 -11.86 -26.25
N ALA A 55 -8.98 -13.11 -25.94
CA ALA A 55 -7.95 -13.66 -25.04
C ALA A 55 -6.51 -13.10 -25.21
N VAL A 56 -6.19 -12.53 -26.35
CA VAL A 56 -4.87 -11.98 -26.64
C VAL A 56 -4.60 -10.62 -25.94
N ARG A 57 -5.64 -9.86 -25.58
CA ARG A 57 -5.48 -8.58 -24.84
C ARG A 57 -5.58 -8.75 -23.34
N ALA A 58 -6.15 -9.85 -22.85
CA ALA A 58 -6.29 -10.13 -21.43
C ALA A 58 -4.94 -10.30 -20.72
N SER A 59 -3.90 -10.78 -21.43
CA SER A 59 -2.58 -11.00 -20.84
C SER A 59 -1.76 -9.72 -20.59
N LEU A 60 -2.12 -8.59 -21.21
CA LEU A 60 -1.43 -7.30 -21.03
C LEU A 60 -2.13 -6.41 -20.00
N SER A 61 -3.37 -6.76 -19.61
CA SER A 61 -4.19 -5.96 -18.67
C SER A 61 -4.13 -6.48 -17.23
N ASN A 62 -3.47 -7.60 -16.96
CA ASN A 62 -3.42 -8.21 -15.63
C ASN A 62 -2.29 -7.68 -14.74
N THR A 63 -1.41 -6.81 -15.24
CA THR A 63 -0.45 -6.12 -14.40
C THR A 63 -1.19 -4.99 -13.68
N THR A 64 -1.48 -5.23 -12.42
CA THR A 64 -1.93 -4.16 -11.53
C THR A 64 -0.86 -3.08 -11.50
N ASP A 65 -1.24 -1.84 -11.78
CA ASP A 65 -0.31 -0.71 -11.64
C ASP A 65 0.02 -0.51 -10.17
N MET A 66 1.19 -1.00 -9.78
CA MET A 66 1.65 -0.96 -8.39
C MET A 66 1.75 0.47 -7.84
N VAL A 67 2.02 1.45 -8.70
CA VAL A 67 2.05 2.87 -8.30
C VAL A 67 0.64 3.34 -7.91
N THR A 68 -0.36 2.93 -8.67
CA THR A 68 -1.77 3.22 -8.37
C THR A 68 -2.21 2.55 -7.07
N GLU A 69 -1.87 1.27 -6.87
CA GLU A 69 -2.22 0.55 -5.64
C GLU A 69 -1.54 1.15 -4.40
N GLN A 70 -0.26 1.54 -4.50
CA GLN A 70 0.43 2.27 -3.44
C GLN A 70 -0.23 3.63 -3.17
N GLY A 71 -0.68 4.32 -4.21
CA GLY A 71 -1.42 5.57 -4.10
C GLY A 71 -2.74 5.40 -3.34
N ILE A 72 -3.50 4.35 -3.64
CA ILE A 72 -4.74 4.01 -2.93
C ILE A 72 -4.45 3.71 -1.46
N ALA A 73 -3.47 2.85 -1.17
CA ALA A 73 -3.11 2.48 0.20
C ALA A 73 -2.65 3.68 1.04
N LYS A 74 -1.98 4.66 0.43
CA LYS A 74 -1.51 5.90 1.08
C LYS A 74 -2.52 7.06 1.00
N SER A 75 -3.71 6.83 0.46
CA SER A 75 -4.73 7.88 0.33
C SER A 75 -5.27 8.33 1.69
N ALA A 76 -5.76 9.57 1.74
CA ALA A 76 -6.39 10.09 2.95
C ALA A 76 -7.60 9.24 3.36
N ALA A 77 -8.42 8.79 2.40
CA ALA A 77 -9.60 7.97 2.67
C ALA A 77 -9.26 6.67 3.42
N VAL A 78 -8.17 6.00 3.03
CA VAL A 78 -7.71 4.77 3.71
C VAL A 78 -7.14 5.08 5.08
N LEU A 79 -6.25 6.08 5.17
CA LEU A 79 -5.54 6.37 6.42
C LEU A 79 -6.45 7.00 7.48
N ASP A 80 -7.40 7.85 7.10
CA ASP A 80 -8.39 8.42 8.03
C ASP A 80 -9.32 7.33 8.57
N ALA A 81 -9.78 6.40 7.72
CA ALA A 81 -10.60 5.27 8.13
C ALA A 81 -9.83 4.32 9.07
N ALA A 82 -8.55 4.04 8.77
CA ALA A 82 -7.69 3.23 9.62
C ALA A 82 -7.44 3.91 10.96
N ALA A 83 -7.13 5.21 10.98
CA ALA A 83 -6.91 5.99 12.20
C ALA A 83 -8.17 6.00 13.09
N ALA A 84 -9.36 6.15 12.50
CA ALA A 84 -10.63 6.07 13.22
C ALA A 84 -10.84 4.68 13.85
N THR A 85 -10.44 3.60 13.17
CA THR A 85 -10.54 2.23 13.67
C THR A 85 -9.56 1.96 14.80
N ILE A 86 -8.32 2.46 14.69
CA ILE A 86 -7.29 2.31 15.71
C ILE A 86 -7.65 3.09 16.98
N GLY A 87 -8.16 4.33 16.80
CA GLY A 87 -8.48 5.23 17.91
C GLY A 87 -7.23 5.74 18.63
N GLY A 88 -7.39 6.15 19.93
CA GLY A 88 -6.25 6.52 20.77
C GLY A 88 -5.51 7.80 20.36
N GLY A 89 -6.10 8.62 19.48
CA GLY A 89 -5.48 9.87 19.01
C GLY A 89 -4.48 9.68 17.87
N VAL A 90 -4.37 8.48 17.30
CA VAL A 90 -3.56 8.21 16.10
C VAL A 90 -4.17 8.96 14.91
N THR A 91 -3.32 9.64 14.15
CA THR A 91 -3.74 10.42 12.99
C THR A 91 -3.30 9.76 11.67
N ALA A 92 -3.95 10.10 10.55
CA ALA A 92 -3.52 9.66 9.23
C ALA A 92 -2.07 10.09 8.90
N ALA A 93 -1.60 11.20 9.46
CA ALA A 93 -0.23 11.66 9.30
C ALA A 93 0.76 10.73 10.02
N ASP A 94 0.43 10.29 11.24
CA ASP A 94 1.23 9.33 12.01
C ASP A 94 1.31 7.99 11.29
N LEU A 95 0.16 7.51 10.76
CA LEU A 95 0.11 6.28 9.98
C LEU A 95 0.99 6.38 8.74
N ARG A 96 0.91 7.49 8.00
CA ARG A 96 1.72 7.71 6.79
C ARG A 96 3.21 7.78 7.07
N ALA A 97 3.61 8.38 8.20
CA ALA A 97 5.01 8.53 8.57
C ALA A 97 5.69 7.19 8.94
N ASN A 98 4.92 6.25 9.47
CA ASN A 98 5.42 4.97 9.97
C ASN A 98 5.04 3.76 9.10
N MET A 99 4.46 4.03 7.90
CA MET A 99 4.00 3.02 6.96
C MET A 99 4.87 2.98 5.71
N GLU A 100 5.21 1.77 5.29
CA GLU A 100 5.80 1.49 3.99
C GLU A 100 4.87 0.59 3.17
N VAL A 101 4.68 0.94 1.90
CA VAL A 101 3.92 0.11 0.95
C VAL A 101 4.84 -0.28 -0.18
N SER A 102 4.98 -1.56 -0.38
CA SER A 102 5.78 -2.15 -1.45
C SER A 102 4.97 -3.20 -2.21
N GLY A 103 5.46 -3.60 -3.36
CA GLY A 103 4.84 -4.65 -4.17
C GLY A 103 5.86 -5.54 -4.82
N ASP A 104 5.43 -6.68 -5.33
CA ASP A 104 6.28 -7.55 -6.11
C ASP A 104 6.45 -7.02 -7.55
N THR A 105 7.48 -7.51 -8.23
CA THR A 105 7.83 -7.10 -9.60
C THR A 105 6.72 -7.45 -10.62
N ASN A 106 5.86 -8.39 -10.29
CA ASN A 106 4.77 -8.85 -11.15
C ASN A 106 3.45 -8.07 -10.92
N GLY A 107 3.42 -7.16 -9.94
CA GLY A 107 2.24 -6.35 -9.63
C GLY A 107 1.06 -7.15 -9.02
N THR A 108 1.35 -8.31 -8.43
CA THR A 108 0.30 -9.20 -7.90
C THR A 108 0.16 -9.12 -6.40
N ILE A 109 1.22 -8.73 -5.69
CA ILE A 109 1.25 -8.69 -4.23
C ILE A 109 1.52 -7.27 -3.77
N VAL A 110 0.64 -6.74 -2.93
CA VAL A 110 0.82 -5.50 -2.17
C VAL A 110 1.21 -5.87 -0.75
N LYS A 111 2.32 -5.32 -0.28
CA LYS A 111 2.81 -5.46 1.09
C LYS A 111 2.67 -4.12 1.79
N ILE A 112 2.00 -4.13 2.94
CA ILE A 112 1.89 -2.99 3.84
C ILE A 112 2.69 -3.34 5.08
N GLU A 113 3.72 -2.57 5.36
CA GLU A 113 4.53 -2.67 6.57
C GLU A 113 4.26 -1.44 7.43
N TYR A 114 4.06 -1.66 8.71
CA TYR A 114 3.89 -0.60 9.70
C TYR A 114 4.84 -0.80 10.87
N SER A 115 5.49 0.28 11.30
CA SER A 115 6.44 0.29 12.41
C SER A 115 5.85 1.03 13.61
N ALA A 116 5.93 0.41 14.80
CA ALA A 116 5.43 0.98 16.05
C ALA A 116 6.36 0.66 17.22
N PRO A 117 6.24 1.37 18.38
CA PRO A 117 7.00 1.09 19.57
C PRO A 117 6.72 -0.30 20.17
N THR A 118 5.50 -0.82 19.99
CA THR A 118 5.12 -2.15 20.43
C THR A 118 4.65 -3.04 19.29
N ARG A 119 4.80 -4.34 19.47
CA ARG A 119 4.36 -5.33 18.48
C ARG A 119 2.83 -5.30 18.28
N GLU A 120 2.10 -5.16 19.38
CA GLU A 120 0.64 -5.10 19.35
C GLU A 120 0.13 -3.89 18.55
N GLU A 121 0.73 -2.72 18.75
CA GLU A 121 0.41 -1.52 18.00
C GLU A 121 0.75 -1.68 16.51
N ALA A 122 1.91 -2.27 16.19
CA ALA A 122 2.31 -2.52 14.83
C ALA A 122 1.31 -3.44 14.09
N ILE A 123 0.90 -4.54 14.73
CA ILE A 123 -0.08 -5.47 14.17
C ILE A 123 -1.44 -4.78 13.99
N LYS A 124 -1.95 -4.14 15.05
CA LYS A 124 -3.24 -3.45 15.03
C LYS A 124 -3.31 -2.40 13.91
N ALA A 125 -2.24 -1.62 13.75
CA ALA A 125 -2.19 -0.60 12.72
C ALA A 125 -2.09 -1.20 11.30
N ALA A 126 -1.23 -2.21 11.10
CA ALA A 126 -1.10 -2.89 9.82
C ALA A 126 -2.43 -3.54 9.38
N ASP A 127 -3.14 -4.19 10.30
CA ASP A 127 -4.46 -4.80 10.05
C ASP A 127 -5.50 -3.73 9.71
N ALA A 128 -5.58 -2.65 10.50
CA ALA A 128 -6.55 -1.57 10.27
C ALA A 128 -6.32 -0.86 8.92
N ILE A 129 -5.06 -0.64 8.54
CA ILE A 129 -4.72 -0.05 7.23
C ILE A 129 -5.11 -1.01 6.11
N SER A 130 -4.80 -2.30 6.25
CA SER A 130 -5.10 -3.32 5.26
C SER A 130 -6.61 -3.48 5.04
N ASP A 131 -7.40 -3.54 6.11
CA ASP A 131 -8.86 -3.61 6.04
C ASP A 131 -9.46 -2.37 5.38
N SER A 132 -8.96 -1.18 5.73
CA SER A 132 -9.42 0.08 5.14
C SER A 132 -9.06 0.16 3.65
N TYR A 133 -7.87 -0.30 3.27
CA TYR A 133 -7.45 -0.39 1.88
C TYR A 133 -8.34 -1.34 1.08
N LEU A 134 -8.64 -2.54 1.59
CA LEU A 134 -9.51 -3.51 0.91
C LEU A 134 -10.93 -2.94 0.72
N LYS A 135 -11.50 -2.29 1.74
CA LYS A 135 -12.81 -1.63 1.64
C LYS A 135 -12.81 -0.54 0.58
N GLN A 136 -11.80 0.32 0.59
CA GLN A 136 -11.69 1.41 -0.39
C GLN A 136 -11.53 0.86 -1.81
N ARG A 137 -10.72 -0.19 -1.98
CA ARG A 137 -10.53 -0.83 -3.27
C ARG A 137 -11.81 -1.47 -3.78
N THR A 138 -12.55 -2.15 -2.93
CA THR A 138 -13.85 -2.74 -3.28
C THR A 138 -14.82 -1.66 -3.72
N ALA A 139 -14.94 -0.57 -2.98
CA ALA A 139 -15.81 0.55 -3.34
C ALA A 139 -15.45 1.19 -4.69
N LEU A 140 -14.14 1.31 -4.99
CA LEU A 140 -13.69 1.82 -6.29
C LEU A 140 -14.02 0.87 -7.45
N VAL A 141 -13.95 -0.45 -7.22
CA VAL A 141 -14.33 -1.45 -8.22
C VAL A 141 -15.84 -1.44 -8.47
N GLU A 142 -16.64 -1.38 -7.41
CA GLU A 142 -18.10 -1.28 -7.48
C GLU A 142 -18.52 0.00 -8.23
N GLN A 143 -17.95 1.15 -7.87
CA GLN A 143 -18.23 2.40 -8.56
C GLN A 143 -17.92 2.32 -10.06
N ARG A 144 -16.80 1.74 -10.45
CA ARG A 144 -16.45 1.56 -11.86
C ARG A 144 -17.40 0.62 -12.58
N ALA A 145 -17.84 -0.46 -11.91
CA ALA A 145 -18.82 -1.39 -12.47
C ALA A 145 -20.15 -0.70 -12.73
N ASP A 146 -20.60 0.13 -11.79
CA ASP A 146 -21.85 0.91 -11.94
C ASP A 146 -21.75 1.94 -13.07
N GLU A 147 -20.63 2.67 -13.16
CA GLU A 147 -20.37 3.62 -14.25
C GLU A 147 -20.36 2.93 -15.62
N MET A 148 -19.75 1.74 -15.71
CA MET A 148 -19.73 0.95 -16.96
C MET A 148 -21.13 0.42 -17.30
N ALA A 149 -21.88 -0.05 -16.32
CA ALA A 149 -23.26 -0.52 -16.53
C ALA A 149 -24.16 0.63 -17.01
N ALA A 150 -24.03 1.81 -16.41
CA ALA A 150 -24.75 3.00 -16.86
C ALA A 150 -24.41 3.39 -18.29
N GLY A 151 -23.13 3.39 -18.64
CA GLY A 151 -22.69 3.70 -20.01
C GLY A 151 -23.17 2.68 -21.04
N ILE A 152 -23.22 1.38 -20.69
CA ILE A 152 -23.78 0.33 -21.58
C ILE A 152 -25.28 0.54 -21.76
N ASN A 153 -26.02 0.84 -20.70
CA ASN A 153 -27.46 1.07 -20.78
C ASN A 153 -27.76 2.29 -21.65
N GLU A 154 -27.01 3.37 -21.54
CA GLU A 154 -27.15 4.54 -22.41
C GLU A 154 -26.90 4.19 -23.89
N GLN A 155 -25.90 3.35 -24.18
CA GLN A 155 -25.63 2.88 -25.55
C GLN A 155 -26.77 2.01 -26.09
N ILE A 156 -27.35 1.13 -25.24
CA ILE A 156 -28.51 0.31 -25.62
C ILE A 156 -29.70 1.21 -25.98
N GLU A 157 -30.04 2.17 -25.12
CA GLU A 157 -31.16 3.10 -25.33
C GLU A 157 -30.98 3.92 -26.62
N LYS A 158 -29.74 4.35 -26.90
CA LYS A 158 -29.40 5.05 -28.13
C LYS A 158 -29.60 4.15 -29.36
N LEU A 159 -29.12 2.91 -29.32
CA LEU A 159 -29.28 1.96 -30.42
C LEU A 159 -30.74 1.56 -30.63
N GLU A 160 -31.53 1.41 -29.57
CA GLU A 160 -32.96 1.16 -29.66
C GLU A 160 -33.67 2.34 -30.31
N THR A 161 -33.31 3.56 -29.97
CA THR A 161 -33.85 4.78 -30.58
C THR A 161 -33.50 4.89 -32.05
N GLU A 162 -32.24 4.56 -32.42
CA GLU A 162 -31.82 4.52 -33.81
C GLU A 162 -32.56 3.43 -34.61
N LEU A 163 -32.73 2.25 -34.05
CA LEU A 163 -33.51 1.16 -34.65
C LEU A 163 -34.98 1.53 -34.82
N ALA A 164 -35.59 2.20 -33.85
CA ALA A 164 -36.97 2.68 -33.97
C ALA A 164 -37.14 3.78 -35.02
N GLY A 165 -36.04 4.52 -35.32
CA GLY A 165 -36.04 5.55 -36.35
C GLY A 165 -35.75 5.02 -37.77
N LEU A 166 -35.30 3.77 -37.90
CA LEU A 166 -35.22 3.09 -39.15
C LEU A 166 -36.59 2.57 -39.51
N ASP A 167 -37.30 3.29 -40.42
CA ASP A 167 -38.53 2.84 -40.97
C ASP A 167 -38.35 1.44 -41.58
N PRO A 168 -39.21 0.46 -41.30
CA PRO A 168 -39.11 -0.83 -41.94
C PRO A 168 -39.28 -0.60 -43.42
N VAL A 169 -38.20 -0.74 -44.16
CA VAL A 169 -38.31 -0.87 -45.62
C VAL A 169 -39.05 -2.18 -45.85
N VAL A 170 -40.37 -2.08 -45.89
CA VAL A 170 -41.18 -3.16 -46.42
C VAL A 170 -40.95 -3.11 -47.91
N ASP A 171 -40.03 -4.00 -48.38
CA ASP A 171 -39.96 -4.30 -49.78
C ASP A 171 -41.33 -4.80 -50.23
N GLU A 172 -42.08 -3.88 -50.84
CA GLU A 172 -43.36 -4.13 -51.45
C GLU A 172 -43.14 -4.74 -52.88
N ASP A 173 -42.26 -5.72 -52.97
CA ASP A 173 -42.08 -6.58 -54.13
C ASP A 173 -42.40 -8.03 -53.75
N GLY A 174 -43.66 -8.24 -53.47
CA GLY A 174 -44.24 -9.58 -53.44
C GLY A 174 -44.68 -9.96 -54.83
N GLU A 175 -43.81 -10.59 -55.66
CA GLU A 175 -44.11 -11.56 -56.69
C GLU A 175 -43.13 -12.73 -56.64
#